data_cb3fb6d0ea5dc3cdccd4ce07b399c8a4
#
_entry.id   cb3fb6d0ea5dc3cdccd4ce07b399c8a4
#
_cell.length_a   1.000
_cell.length_b   1.000
_cell.length_c   1.000
_cell.angle_alpha   90.00
_cell.angle_beta   90.00
_cell.angle_gamma   90.00
#
_symmetry.space_group_name_H-M   'P 1'
#
loop_
_entity.id
_entity.type
_entity.pdbx_description
1 polymer ?
#
loop_
_entity_poly.entity_id
_entity_poly.type
_entity_poly.pdbx_seq_one_letter_code
_entity_poly.pdbx_strand_id
1 'polypeptide(L)'
;LGSNLTSKPQMWFYDVNAKVNRTLDARNRMFFSLYSGGDHTVFNKLVKGYGMDWGNATATIRWNHILNDKTNVNTSAVFSNYYYKYKSLSDGLRYVWKSNMQSYQLKSDWERYQNNLLTLKGGVNLHYFTTMPGEVGKSGKDSNITPSQMPRKSLWDAALYAEANYKFLPRFLLNAGVRLSVLHAPASAYYAAKTFVMPEPRAELSFIPNASHRFSASYTQAAQSIHMLTTSSVGIPSDMWMPANALLKLSVMRQLALGYEYNFPDKEYTLSLEAYMRRTSHVVDYRKNADIFQNDWIEDEVETGSARGCGLEFYLSKNKGAVTGWISYTLSRARNRIGGEEYRPVYDRPHNLKLFVNWEMNRHWSLSSTFSYASGMN
;
A
#
# COMPACT_ATOMS: atom_id res chain seq x y z
N LEU A 1 13.34 -2.40 50.45
CA LEU A 1 13.82 -3.60 49.80
C LEU A 1 12.94 -3.85 48.57
N GLY A 2 13.30 -3.21 47.47
CA GLY A 2 12.52 -3.23 46.27
C GLY A 2 12.76 -4.50 45.44
N SER A 3 11.83 -5.41 45.44
CA SER A 3 11.72 -6.36 44.33
C SER A 3 11.18 -5.60 43.13
N ASN A 4 12.04 -5.25 42.18
CA ASN A 4 11.67 -4.77 40.89
C ASN A 4 10.94 -5.89 40.14
N LEU A 5 9.65 -6.02 40.34
CA LEU A 5 8.73 -6.81 39.53
C LEU A 5 8.47 -6.07 38.20
N THR A 6 9.50 -5.95 37.38
CA THR A 6 9.33 -5.66 35.97
C THR A 6 8.85 -6.94 35.34
N SER A 7 7.55 -7.08 35.09
CA SER A 7 7.06 -8.17 34.26
C SER A 7 7.73 -8.05 32.89
N LYS A 8 8.37 -9.13 32.46
CA LYS A 8 9.01 -9.17 31.12
C LYS A 8 7.95 -8.92 30.06
N PRO A 9 8.26 -8.15 29.00
CA PRO A 9 7.39 -8.05 27.85
C PRO A 9 7.06 -9.44 27.31
N GLN A 10 5.80 -9.67 26.99
CA GLN A 10 5.37 -10.90 26.33
C GLN A 10 5.07 -10.56 24.90
N MET A 11 5.70 -11.26 23.98
CA MET A 11 5.45 -11.15 22.53
C MET A 11 5.36 -12.54 21.93
N TRP A 12 4.35 -12.74 21.11
CA TRP A 12 4.25 -13.92 20.26
C TRP A 12 3.54 -13.54 18.95
N PHE A 13 3.81 -14.28 17.91
CA PHE A 13 3.19 -14.12 16.61
C PHE A 13 2.98 -15.47 15.96
N TYR A 14 2.11 -15.49 14.97
CA TYR A 14 1.95 -16.64 14.08
C TYR A 14 1.68 -16.18 12.66
N ASP A 15 2.16 -17.00 11.71
CA ASP A 15 1.90 -16.88 10.28
C ASP A 15 1.53 -18.25 9.71
N VAL A 16 0.36 -18.32 9.09
CA VAL A 16 -0.11 -19.52 8.41
C VAL A 16 -0.39 -19.18 6.95
N ASN A 17 0.22 -19.91 6.05
CA ASN A 17 0.06 -19.74 4.62
C ASN A 17 -0.25 -21.09 3.97
N ALA A 18 -1.36 -21.16 3.23
CA ALA A 18 -1.76 -22.36 2.52
C ALA A 18 -2.09 -22.00 1.06
N LYS A 19 -1.54 -22.76 0.13
CA LYS A 19 -1.80 -22.61 -1.31
C LYS A 19 -2.09 -23.97 -1.93
N VAL A 20 -3.19 -24.04 -2.65
CA VAL A 20 -3.56 -25.21 -3.44
C VAL A 20 -3.82 -24.74 -4.86
N ASN A 21 -3.31 -25.44 -5.84
CA ASN A 21 -3.65 -25.20 -7.22
C ASN A 21 -4.04 -26.52 -7.90
N ARG A 22 -4.99 -26.44 -8.81
CA ARG A 22 -5.46 -27.59 -9.56
C ARG A 22 -5.64 -27.21 -11.03
N THR A 23 -5.01 -27.93 -11.90
CA THR A 23 -5.28 -27.91 -13.33
C THR A 23 -6.52 -28.79 -13.58
N LEU A 24 -7.59 -28.18 -14.06
CA LEU A 24 -8.84 -28.88 -14.39
C LEU A 24 -8.73 -29.53 -15.76
N ASP A 25 -8.21 -28.77 -16.73
CA ASP A 25 -7.90 -29.17 -18.10
C ASP A 25 -6.80 -28.28 -18.70
N ALA A 26 -6.51 -28.44 -19.99
CA ALA A 26 -5.49 -27.66 -20.69
C ALA A 26 -5.72 -26.14 -20.70
N ARG A 27 -6.96 -25.68 -20.48
CA ARG A 27 -7.35 -24.27 -20.53
C ARG A 27 -7.78 -23.69 -19.20
N ASN A 28 -8.00 -24.52 -18.18
CA ASN A 28 -8.57 -24.12 -16.90
C ASN A 28 -7.68 -24.50 -15.72
N ARG A 29 -7.31 -23.52 -14.91
CA ARG A 29 -6.55 -23.73 -13.68
C ARG A 29 -7.13 -22.92 -12.53
N MET A 30 -7.38 -23.58 -11.42
CA MET A 30 -7.87 -22.99 -10.18
C MET A 30 -6.74 -22.83 -9.17
N PHE A 31 -6.78 -21.72 -8.42
CA PHE A 31 -5.86 -21.44 -7.33
C PHE A 31 -6.65 -21.03 -6.09
N PHE A 32 -6.31 -21.62 -4.97
CA PHE A 32 -6.79 -21.26 -3.65
C PHE A 32 -5.61 -20.80 -2.83
N SER A 33 -5.74 -19.65 -2.17
CA SER A 33 -4.73 -19.16 -1.25
C SER A 33 -5.41 -18.68 0.02
N LEU A 34 -4.88 -19.10 1.15
CA LEU A 34 -5.27 -18.66 2.48
C LEU A 34 -4.04 -18.11 3.18
N TYR A 35 -4.21 -17.02 3.86
CA TYR A 35 -3.25 -16.45 4.77
C TYR A 35 -3.94 -16.05 6.06
N SER A 36 -3.31 -16.31 7.20
CA SER A 36 -3.70 -15.76 8.50
C SER A 36 -2.44 -15.50 9.31
N GLY A 37 -2.29 -14.28 9.78
CA GLY A 37 -1.19 -13.88 10.66
C GLY A 37 -1.69 -13.00 11.78
N GLY A 38 -1.04 -13.08 12.93
CA GLY A 38 -1.36 -12.25 14.07
C GLY A 38 -0.18 -12.08 15.00
N ASP A 39 -0.11 -10.89 15.60
CA ASP A 39 0.88 -10.50 16.56
C ASP A 39 0.20 -10.14 17.88
N HIS A 40 0.81 -10.53 18.97
CA HIS A 40 0.38 -10.23 20.33
C HIS A 40 1.53 -9.68 21.15
N THR A 41 1.30 -8.53 21.78
CA THR A 41 2.31 -7.88 22.62
C THR A 41 1.67 -7.36 23.89
N VAL A 42 2.28 -7.67 25.04
CA VAL A 42 1.87 -7.14 26.35
C VAL A 42 3.07 -6.59 27.07
N PHE A 43 2.96 -5.35 27.49
CA PHE A 43 3.91 -4.68 28.38
C PHE A 43 3.21 -4.36 29.70
N ASN A 44 3.55 -5.08 30.75
CA ASN A 44 3.03 -4.84 32.10
C ASN A 44 4.09 -4.14 32.93
N LYS A 45 3.80 -2.93 33.41
CA LYS A 45 4.51 -2.27 34.47
C LYS A 45 3.53 -2.06 35.65
N LEU A 46 4.03 -1.98 36.86
CA LEU A 46 3.22 -1.89 38.12
C LEU A 46 2.13 -0.80 38.07
N VAL A 47 2.32 0.29 37.33
CA VAL A 47 1.39 1.44 37.29
C VAL A 47 0.90 1.72 35.88
N LYS A 48 1.64 1.34 34.83
CA LYS A 48 1.32 1.59 33.41
C LYS A 48 1.63 0.35 32.62
N GLY A 49 0.63 -0.18 31.95
CA GLY A 49 0.79 -1.29 31.03
C GLY A 49 -0.11 -1.12 29.80
N TYR A 50 0.25 -1.81 28.74
CA TYR A 50 -0.60 -1.90 27.54
C TYR A 50 -0.45 -3.26 26.89
N GLY A 51 -1.49 -3.65 26.19
CA GLY A 51 -1.48 -4.82 25.33
C GLY A 51 -1.92 -4.42 23.92
N MET A 52 -1.35 -5.08 22.93
CA MET A 52 -1.69 -4.86 21.52
C MET A 52 -1.85 -6.22 20.83
N ASP A 53 -2.96 -6.38 20.15
CA ASP A 53 -3.24 -7.52 19.28
C ASP A 53 -3.56 -6.96 17.91
N TRP A 54 -2.91 -7.44 16.86
CA TRP A 54 -3.29 -7.12 15.48
C TRP A 54 -3.04 -8.30 14.59
N GLY A 55 -3.75 -8.34 13.47
CA GLY A 55 -3.56 -9.40 12.53
C GLY A 55 -4.44 -9.23 11.31
N ASN A 56 -4.20 -10.09 10.33
CA ASN A 56 -5.03 -10.16 9.16
C ASN A 56 -5.28 -11.60 8.73
N ALA A 57 -6.37 -11.79 7.99
CA ALA A 57 -6.68 -13.03 7.32
C ALA A 57 -7.13 -12.69 5.89
N THR A 58 -6.64 -13.44 4.90
CA THR A 58 -7.00 -13.30 3.49
C THR A 58 -7.35 -14.64 2.89
N ALA A 59 -8.39 -14.66 2.08
CA ALA A 59 -8.77 -15.82 1.27
C ALA A 59 -8.89 -15.38 -0.18
N THR A 60 -8.27 -16.11 -1.10
CA THR A 60 -8.33 -15.83 -2.54
C THR A 60 -8.67 -17.09 -3.30
N ILE A 61 -9.66 -16.97 -4.18
CA ILE A 61 -9.95 -17.96 -5.22
C ILE A 61 -9.66 -17.28 -6.54
N ARG A 62 -8.83 -17.88 -7.38
CA ARG A 62 -8.54 -17.40 -8.71
C ARG A 62 -8.73 -18.52 -9.74
N TRP A 63 -9.46 -18.20 -10.77
CA TRP A 63 -9.62 -19.02 -11.96
C TRP A 63 -8.86 -18.36 -13.11
N ASN A 64 -7.85 -19.09 -13.61
CA ASN A 64 -7.17 -18.77 -14.84
C ASN A 64 -7.82 -19.57 -15.97
N HIS A 65 -8.29 -18.87 -16.99
CA HIS A 65 -8.96 -19.44 -18.14
C HIS A 65 -8.32 -18.96 -19.43
N ILE A 66 -7.83 -19.90 -20.26
CA ILE A 66 -7.33 -19.65 -21.62
C ILE A 66 -8.55 -19.73 -22.56
N LEU A 67 -9.12 -18.56 -22.87
CA LEU A 67 -10.31 -18.46 -23.73
C LEU A 67 -10.02 -18.94 -25.15
N ASN A 68 -8.85 -18.57 -25.70
CA ASN A 68 -8.30 -19.02 -26.98
C ASN A 68 -6.78 -18.79 -26.99
N ASP A 69 -6.09 -19.14 -28.08
CA ASP A 69 -4.64 -19.08 -28.21
C ASP A 69 -4.05 -17.66 -28.02
N LYS A 70 -4.87 -16.62 -28.07
CA LYS A 70 -4.47 -15.22 -27.93
C LYS A 70 -5.05 -14.53 -26.71
N THR A 71 -5.98 -15.15 -25.99
CA THR A 71 -6.71 -14.48 -24.89
C THR A 71 -6.68 -15.30 -23.64
N ASN A 72 -6.16 -14.71 -22.60
CA ASN A 72 -6.12 -15.23 -21.24
C ASN A 72 -6.99 -14.39 -20.32
N VAL A 73 -7.74 -15.04 -19.43
CA VAL A 73 -8.63 -14.40 -18.47
C VAL A 73 -8.28 -14.90 -17.08
N ASN A 74 -8.12 -13.95 -16.13
CA ASN A 74 -7.93 -14.24 -14.71
C ASN A 74 -9.09 -13.64 -13.92
N THR A 75 -9.94 -14.47 -13.36
CA THR A 75 -11.02 -14.03 -12.48
C THR A 75 -10.67 -14.40 -11.04
N SER A 76 -10.74 -13.42 -10.14
CA SER A 76 -10.37 -13.59 -8.75
C SER A 76 -11.45 -13.06 -7.82
N ALA A 77 -11.80 -13.84 -6.79
CA ALA A 77 -12.56 -13.39 -5.64
C ALA A 77 -11.61 -13.35 -4.43
N VAL A 78 -11.58 -12.20 -3.74
CA VAL A 78 -10.69 -11.97 -2.61
C VAL A 78 -11.49 -11.48 -1.42
N PHE A 79 -11.27 -12.08 -0.28
CA PHE A 79 -11.69 -11.60 1.02
C PHE A 79 -10.46 -11.25 1.84
N SER A 80 -10.48 -10.12 2.56
CA SER A 80 -9.46 -9.75 3.52
C SER A 80 -10.12 -9.14 4.76
N ASN A 81 -9.58 -9.50 5.91
CA ASN A 81 -9.97 -8.94 7.20
C ASN A 81 -8.73 -8.55 7.97
N TYR A 82 -8.64 -7.28 8.36
CA TYR A 82 -7.64 -6.75 9.26
C TYR A 82 -8.29 -6.35 10.57
N TYR A 83 -7.69 -6.67 11.69
CA TYR A 83 -8.14 -6.23 13.00
C TYR A 83 -6.97 -5.68 13.81
N TYR A 84 -7.31 -4.74 14.66
CA TYR A 84 -6.42 -4.17 15.65
C TYR A 84 -7.14 -4.03 16.97
N LYS A 85 -6.43 -4.33 18.07
CA LYS A 85 -6.94 -4.20 19.43
C LYS A 85 -5.84 -3.65 20.32
N TYR A 86 -6.11 -2.53 20.95
CA TYR A 86 -5.26 -1.93 21.96
C TYR A 86 -5.94 -2.03 23.32
N LYS A 87 -5.18 -2.40 24.34
CA LYS A 87 -5.64 -2.53 25.71
C LYS A 87 -4.81 -1.63 26.61
N SER A 88 -5.42 -0.63 27.22
CA SER A 88 -4.80 0.13 28.31
C SER A 88 -4.99 -0.64 29.61
N LEU A 89 -3.88 -0.83 30.34
CA LEU A 89 -3.82 -1.51 31.65
C LEU A 89 -3.42 -0.53 32.76
N SER A 90 -3.36 0.77 32.44
CA SER A 90 -3.01 1.81 33.41
C SER A 90 -4.14 2.04 34.41
N ASP A 91 -3.77 2.20 35.71
CA ASP A 91 -4.74 2.49 36.77
C ASP A 91 -5.48 3.81 36.46
N GLY A 92 -6.80 3.80 36.67
CA GLY A 92 -7.68 4.93 36.39
C GLY A 92 -8.13 5.05 34.92
N LEU A 93 -7.43 4.42 33.95
CA LEU A 93 -7.77 4.50 32.52
C LEU A 93 -7.66 3.11 31.87
N ARG A 94 -8.48 2.17 32.30
CA ARG A 94 -8.52 0.80 31.79
C ARG A 94 -9.57 0.67 30.71
N TYR A 95 -9.13 0.50 29.46
CA TYR A 95 -10.04 0.32 28.32
C TYR A 95 -9.45 -0.61 27.26
N VAL A 96 -10.32 -1.07 26.39
CA VAL A 96 -9.96 -1.78 25.15
C VAL A 96 -10.46 -0.95 23.98
N TRP A 97 -9.55 -0.61 23.08
CA TRP A 97 -9.87 -0.04 21.76
C TRP A 97 -9.77 -1.14 20.73
N LYS A 98 -10.77 -1.27 19.88
CA LYS A 98 -10.78 -2.21 18.76
C LYS A 98 -11.08 -1.47 17.47
N SER A 99 -10.43 -1.88 16.40
CA SER A 99 -10.71 -1.47 15.02
C SER A 99 -10.72 -2.69 14.12
N ASN A 100 -11.54 -2.65 13.09
CA ASN A 100 -11.67 -3.75 12.14
C ASN A 100 -11.93 -3.19 10.73
N MET A 101 -11.31 -3.83 9.75
CA MET A 101 -11.44 -3.49 8.34
C MET A 101 -11.65 -4.76 7.52
N GLN A 102 -12.69 -4.77 6.70
CA GLN A 102 -13.01 -5.88 5.82
C GLN A 102 -13.07 -5.43 4.37
N SER A 103 -12.63 -6.27 3.49
CA SER A 103 -12.54 -6.03 2.05
C SER A 103 -13.03 -7.24 1.29
N TYR A 104 -13.91 -7.05 0.33
CA TYR A 104 -14.46 -8.04 -0.56
C TYR A 104 -14.25 -7.57 -1.98
N GLN A 105 -13.53 -8.33 -2.78
CA GLN A 105 -13.21 -7.95 -4.15
C GLN A 105 -13.52 -9.06 -5.13
N LEU A 106 -14.15 -8.71 -6.24
CA LEU A 106 -14.30 -9.54 -7.42
C LEU A 106 -13.64 -8.83 -8.59
N LYS A 107 -12.67 -9.47 -9.22
CA LYS A 107 -11.87 -8.90 -10.29
C LYS A 107 -11.78 -9.88 -11.45
N SER A 108 -11.89 -9.38 -12.68
CA SER A 108 -11.61 -10.15 -13.89
C SER A 108 -10.66 -9.35 -14.78
N ASP A 109 -9.48 -9.89 -15.01
CA ASP A 109 -8.42 -9.35 -15.85
C ASP A 109 -8.34 -10.14 -17.15
N TRP A 110 -8.35 -9.44 -18.27
CA TRP A 110 -8.30 -10.01 -19.61
C TRP A 110 -7.05 -9.50 -20.30
N GLU A 111 -6.28 -10.42 -20.88
CA GLU A 111 -5.10 -10.11 -21.66
C GLU A 111 -5.24 -10.77 -23.02
N ARG A 112 -5.14 -9.95 -24.09
CA ARG A 112 -5.21 -10.39 -25.46
C ARG A 112 -3.94 -10.04 -26.21
N TYR A 113 -3.25 -11.05 -26.62
CA TYR A 113 -2.11 -10.96 -27.51
C TYR A 113 -2.57 -10.86 -28.95
N GLN A 114 -2.69 -9.65 -29.49
CA GLN A 114 -3.21 -9.43 -30.84
C GLN A 114 -2.21 -9.85 -31.91
N ASN A 115 -0.96 -9.38 -31.79
CA ASN A 115 0.19 -9.70 -32.62
C ASN A 115 1.50 -9.27 -31.92
N ASN A 116 2.65 -9.41 -32.60
CA ASN A 116 3.97 -9.05 -32.06
C ASN A 116 4.15 -7.56 -31.74
N LEU A 117 3.25 -6.70 -32.19
CA LEU A 117 3.29 -5.25 -31.98
C LEU A 117 2.29 -4.77 -30.94
N LEU A 118 1.21 -5.52 -30.68
CA LEU A 118 0.09 -5.06 -29.87
C LEU A 118 -0.39 -6.14 -28.90
N THR A 119 -0.33 -5.82 -27.62
CA THR A 119 -1.01 -6.55 -26.54
C THR A 119 -2.05 -5.63 -25.90
N LEU A 120 -3.28 -6.10 -25.79
CA LEU A 120 -4.38 -5.40 -25.14
C LEU A 120 -4.64 -6.04 -23.78
N LYS A 121 -4.83 -5.20 -22.77
CA LYS A 121 -5.28 -5.62 -21.44
C LYS A 121 -6.52 -4.85 -21.06
N GLY A 122 -7.39 -5.46 -20.29
CA GLY A 122 -8.58 -4.82 -19.79
C GLY A 122 -9.21 -5.64 -18.67
N GLY A 123 -10.21 -5.09 -18.03
CA GLY A 123 -10.89 -5.84 -16.99
C GLY A 123 -11.85 -5.00 -16.19
N VAL A 124 -12.52 -5.68 -15.28
CA VAL A 124 -13.48 -5.12 -14.35
C VAL A 124 -13.05 -5.43 -12.92
N ASN A 125 -13.36 -4.50 -12.02
CA ASN A 125 -13.10 -4.67 -10.59
C ASN A 125 -14.32 -4.18 -9.81
N LEU A 126 -14.85 -5.02 -8.94
CA LEU A 126 -15.87 -4.67 -7.96
C LEU A 126 -15.28 -4.87 -6.58
N HIS A 127 -15.30 -3.84 -5.77
CA HIS A 127 -14.72 -3.85 -4.44
C HIS A 127 -15.69 -3.22 -3.44
N TYR A 128 -15.99 -3.96 -2.38
CA TYR A 128 -16.70 -3.47 -1.22
C TYR A 128 -15.78 -3.43 -0.03
N PHE A 129 -15.66 -2.28 0.57
CA PHE A 129 -14.86 -2.03 1.74
C PHE A 129 -15.74 -1.60 2.91
N THR A 130 -15.50 -2.12 4.09
CA THR A 130 -16.16 -1.68 5.32
C THR A 130 -15.17 -1.63 6.48
N THR A 131 -15.27 -0.61 7.31
CA THR A 131 -14.46 -0.44 8.50
C THR A 131 -15.31 -0.06 9.69
N MET A 132 -14.90 -0.53 10.85
CA MET A 132 -15.28 0.00 12.15
C MET A 132 -14.05 0.75 12.69
N PRO A 133 -14.04 2.10 12.62
CA PRO A 133 -12.85 2.88 12.93
C PRO A 133 -12.40 2.75 14.38
N GLY A 134 -13.36 2.63 15.31
CA GLY A 134 -13.08 2.47 16.72
C GLY A 134 -14.27 1.95 17.53
N GLU A 135 -14.02 1.04 18.44
CA GLU A 135 -14.92 0.59 19.50
C GLU A 135 -14.15 0.64 20.83
N VAL A 136 -14.68 1.38 21.78
CA VAL A 136 -14.11 1.47 23.13
C VAL A 136 -14.95 0.64 24.08
N GLY A 137 -14.30 -0.26 24.79
CA GLY A 137 -14.92 -1.11 25.81
C GLY A 137 -14.18 -1.07 27.13
N LYS A 138 -14.81 -1.59 28.18
CA LYS A 138 -14.20 -1.72 29.50
C LYS A 138 -13.07 -2.76 29.49
N SER A 139 -11.98 -2.49 30.20
CA SER A 139 -10.90 -3.45 30.45
C SER A 139 -10.88 -3.83 31.95
N GLY A 140 -11.77 -4.74 32.33
CA GLY A 140 -11.94 -5.20 33.72
C GLY A 140 -13.05 -4.47 34.51
N LYS A 141 -13.26 -4.91 35.74
CA LYS A 141 -14.33 -4.39 36.63
C LYS A 141 -14.06 -2.95 37.09
N ASP A 142 -12.79 -2.56 37.20
CA ASP A 142 -12.37 -1.25 37.71
C ASP A 142 -12.25 -0.18 36.61
N SER A 143 -12.86 -0.42 35.45
CA SER A 143 -12.86 0.52 34.34
C SER A 143 -13.98 1.55 34.46
N ASN A 144 -13.62 2.82 34.49
CA ASN A 144 -14.58 3.95 34.54
C ASN A 144 -15.01 4.42 33.15
N ILE A 145 -14.62 3.69 32.10
CA ILE A 145 -14.94 4.05 30.71
C ILE A 145 -16.38 3.67 30.37
N THR A 146 -17.11 4.58 29.74
CA THR A 146 -18.40 4.28 29.11
C THR A 146 -18.11 3.63 27.76
N PRO A 147 -18.63 2.42 27.48
CA PRO A 147 -18.48 1.79 26.17
C PRO A 147 -19.11 2.65 25.07
N SER A 148 -18.41 2.76 23.94
CA SER A 148 -18.86 3.51 22.77
C SER A 148 -18.34 2.84 21.50
N GLN A 149 -19.08 2.94 20.42
CA GLN A 149 -18.70 2.39 19.12
C GLN A 149 -18.95 3.43 18.03
N MET A 150 -17.90 3.78 17.31
CA MET A 150 -18.00 4.63 16.12
C MET A 150 -18.86 3.96 15.04
N PRO A 151 -19.64 4.72 14.26
CA PRO A 151 -20.44 4.20 13.17
C PRO A 151 -19.57 3.45 12.14
N ARG A 152 -20.06 2.30 11.67
CA ARG A 152 -19.42 1.60 10.54
C ARG A 152 -19.45 2.49 9.31
N LYS A 153 -18.33 2.47 8.58
CA LYS A 153 -18.18 3.20 7.33
C LYS A 153 -17.92 2.21 6.21
N SER A 154 -18.48 2.47 5.04
CA SER A 154 -18.30 1.58 3.89
C SER A 154 -18.16 2.36 2.59
N LEU A 155 -17.60 1.69 1.59
CA LEU A 155 -17.40 2.23 0.26
C LEU A 155 -17.54 1.10 -0.78
N TRP A 156 -18.27 1.38 -1.85
CA TRP A 156 -18.29 0.56 -3.06
C TRP A 156 -17.38 1.19 -4.11
N ASP A 157 -16.54 0.40 -4.75
CA ASP A 157 -15.70 0.80 -5.89
C ASP A 157 -15.96 -0.17 -7.05
N ALA A 158 -16.56 0.34 -8.11
CA ALA A 158 -16.71 -0.36 -9.37
C ALA A 158 -15.81 0.28 -10.41
N ALA A 159 -14.95 -0.49 -11.06
CA ALA A 159 -14.06 0.05 -12.05
C ALA A 159 -13.98 -0.79 -13.32
N LEU A 160 -13.85 -0.11 -14.44
CA LEU A 160 -13.52 -0.65 -15.75
C LEU A 160 -12.17 -0.08 -16.18
N TYR A 161 -11.32 -0.88 -16.81
CA TYR A 161 -10.05 -0.39 -17.31
C TYR A 161 -9.67 -1.07 -18.63
N ALA A 162 -8.92 -0.34 -19.45
CA ALA A 162 -8.29 -0.82 -20.67
C ALA A 162 -6.88 -0.24 -20.78
N GLU A 163 -5.98 -1.04 -21.33
CA GLU A 163 -4.56 -0.71 -21.56
C GLU A 163 -4.07 -1.35 -22.84
N ALA A 164 -3.20 -0.66 -23.56
CA ALA A 164 -2.54 -1.15 -24.75
C ALA A 164 -1.02 -1.03 -24.60
N ASN A 165 -0.31 -2.12 -24.84
CA ASN A 165 1.12 -2.13 -25.09
C ASN A 165 1.34 -2.17 -26.59
N TYR A 166 1.81 -1.07 -27.18
CA TYR A 166 1.89 -0.91 -28.62
C TYR A 166 3.27 -0.48 -29.11
N LYS A 167 3.93 -1.36 -29.84
CA LYS A 167 5.18 -1.06 -30.55
C LYS A 167 4.87 -0.46 -31.91
N PHE A 168 4.55 0.84 -31.94
CA PHE A 168 4.07 1.52 -33.15
C PHE A 168 5.17 1.86 -34.15
N LEU A 169 6.43 1.91 -33.71
CA LEU A 169 7.63 2.03 -34.55
C LEU A 169 8.72 1.08 -34.05
N PRO A 170 9.72 0.71 -34.85
CA PRO A 170 10.77 -0.25 -34.45
C PRO A 170 11.48 0.08 -33.12
N ARG A 171 11.55 1.38 -32.78
CA ARG A 171 12.29 1.88 -31.62
C ARG A 171 11.39 2.53 -30.57
N PHE A 172 10.08 2.56 -30.78
CA PHE A 172 9.14 3.21 -29.88
C PHE A 172 8.09 2.22 -29.36
N LEU A 173 7.96 2.19 -28.05
CA LEU A 173 6.95 1.43 -27.32
C LEU A 173 6.06 2.40 -26.56
N LEU A 174 4.76 2.33 -26.79
CA LEU A 174 3.75 3.04 -26.02
C LEU A 174 3.01 2.04 -25.14
N ASN A 175 2.98 2.31 -23.83
CA ASN A 175 2.09 1.67 -22.89
C ASN A 175 1.10 2.73 -22.43
N ALA A 176 -0.18 2.59 -22.78
CA ALA A 176 -1.19 3.58 -22.44
C ALA A 176 -2.48 2.90 -22.02
N GLY A 177 -3.13 3.46 -21.02
CA GLY A 177 -4.38 2.94 -20.50
C GLY A 177 -5.17 3.95 -19.69
N VAL A 178 -6.40 3.59 -19.42
CA VAL A 178 -7.30 4.35 -18.55
C VAL A 178 -8.10 3.39 -17.68
N ARG A 179 -8.23 3.75 -16.43
CA ARG A 179 -9.20 3.15 -15.50
C ARG A 179 -10.27 4.19 -15.20
N LEU A 180 -11.52 3.81 -15.28
CA LEU A 180 -12.65 4.60 -14.83
C LEU A 180 -13.23 3.94 -13.58
N SER A 181 -13.10 4.61 -12.45
CA SER A 181 -13.63 4.16 -11.16
C SER A 181 -14.89 4.94 -10.79
N VAL A 182 -15.93 4.24 -10.38
CA VAL A 182 -17.17 4.78 -9.80
C VAL A 182 -17.22 4.32 -8.35
N LEU A 183 -17.08 5.29 -7.43
CA LEU A 183 -17.01 5.02 -6.00
C LEU A 183 -18.26 5.60 -5.34
N HIS A 184 -18.95 4.79 -4.55
CA HIS A 184 -20.16 5.19 -3.84
C HIS A 184 -20.01 5.01 -2.33
N ALA A 185 -20.04 6.11 -1.60
CA ALA A 185 -20.12 6.15 -0.15
C ALA A 185 -21.58 6.33 0.28
N PRO A 186 -22.17 5.42 1.07
CA PRO A 186 -23.53 5.57 1.58
C PRO A 186 -23.66 6.78 2.51
N ALA A 187 -24.89 7.25 2.71
CA ALA A 187 -25.19 8.25 3.73
C ALA A 187 -24.92 7.70 5.14
N SER A 188 -24.59 8.60 6.05
CA SER A 188 -24.51 8.35 7.49
C SER A 188 -25.36 9.35 8.26
N ALA A 189 -25.34 9.31 9.59
CA ALA A 189 -26.01 10.33 10.42
C ALA A 189 -25.38 11.73 10.24
N TYR A 190 -24.13 11.82 9.75
CA TYR A 190 -23.34 13.06 9.71
C TYR A 190 -23.13 13.61 8.30
N TYR A 191 -23.40 12.82 7.23
CA TYR A 191 -23.23 13.26 5.85
C TYR A 191 -24.14 12.51 4.88
N ALA A 192 -24.46 13.17 3.76
CA ALA A 192 -25.24 12.58 2.68
C ALA A 192 -24.41 11.53 1.88
N ALA A 193 -25.10 10.64 1.18
CA ALA A 193 -24.44 9.73 0.24
C ALA A 193 -23.68 10.51 -0.84
N LYS A 194 -22.53 10.00 -1.25
CA LYS A 194 -21.68 10.62 -2.28
C LYS A 194 -21.19 9.60 -3.28
N THR A 195 -21.33 9.95 -4.55
CA THR A 195 -20.72 9.19 -5.65
C THR A 195 -19.62 10.01 -6.30
N PHE A 196 -18.47 9.38 -6.52
CA PHE A 196 -17.34 9.95 -7.24
C PHE A 196 -17.16 9.16 -8.54
N VAL A 197 -16.86 9.88 -9.63
CA VAL A 197 -16.44 9.29 -10.90
C VAL A 197 -15.03 9.78 -11.18
N MET A 198 -14.09 8.84 -11.30
CA MET A 198 -12.68 9.18 -11.38
C MET A 198 -12.02 8.48 -12.57
N PRO A 199 -11.62 9.23 -13.61
CA PRO A 199 -10.73 8.73 -14.65
C PRO A 199 -9.28 8.71 -14.14
N GLU A 200 -8.59 7.60 -14.38
CA GLU A 200 -7.21 7.37 -13.96
C GLU A 200 -6.37 6.99 -15.20
N PRO A 201 -6.01 7.98 -16.05
CA PRO A 201 -5.15 7.76 -17.18
C PRO A 201 -3.72 7.49 -16.77
N ARG A 202 -3.05 6.63 -17.57
CA ARG A 202 -1.61 6.36 -17.49
C ARG A 202 -1.05 6.18 -18.88
N ALA A 203 0.15 6.68 -19.09
CA ALA A 203 0.86 6.49 -20.34
C ALA A 203 2.37 6.48 -20.09
N GLU A 204 3.08 5.62 -20.78
CA GLU A 204 4.53 5.59 -20.84
C GLU A 204 4.95 5.48 -22.30
N LEU A 205 5.80 6.40 -22.74
CA LEU A 205 6.46 6.34 -24.02
C LEU A 205 7.92 5.97 -23.80
N SER A 206 8.37 4.89 -24.43
CA SER A 206 9.76 4.45 -24.39
C SER A 206 10.39 4.56 -25.77
N PHE A 207 11.59 5.16 -25.83
CA PHE A 207 12.46 5.20 -26.99
C PHE A 207 13.66 4.29 -26.78
N ILE A 208 13.81 3.29 -27.63
CA ILE A 208 14.85 2.23 -27.54
C ILE A 208 15.67 2.30 -28.82
N PRO A 209 16.67 3.21 -28.92
CA PRO A 209 17.49 3.38 -30.13
C PRO A 209 18.28 2.13 -30.50
N ASN A 210 18.72 1.35 -29.52
CA ASN A 210 19.45 0.10 -29.65
C ASN A 210 19.24 -0.78 -28.41
N ALA A 211 19.88 -1.94 -28.36
CA ALA A 211 19.76 -2.90 -27.26
C ALA A 211 20.33 -2.41 -25.90
N SER A 212 21.16 -1.36 -25.93
CA SER A 212 21.82 -0.83 -24.74
C SER A 212 21.08 0.34 -24.10
N HIS A 213 20.35 1.13 -24.85
CA HIS A 213 19.75 2.38 -24.36
C HIS A 213 18.24 2.35 -24.39
N ARG A 214 17.61 2.77 -23.29
CA ARG A 214 16.16 3.03 -23.21
C ARG A 214 15.95 4.37 -22.52
N PHE A 215 15.15 5.21 -23.13
CA PHE A 215 14.63 6.45 -22.55
C PHE A 215 13.12 6.29 -22.38
N SER A 216 12.60 6.75 -21.25
CA SER A 216 11.17 6.69 -20.98
C SER A 216 10.64 8.00 -20.43
N ALA A 217 9.40 8.30 -20.76
CA ALA A 217 8.65 9.39 -20.16
C ALA A 217 7.26 8.86 -19.81
N SER A 218 6.82 9.09 -18.58
CA SER A 218 5.54 8.56 -18.11
C SER A 218 4.70 9.61 -17.41
N TYR A 219 3.38 9.46 -17.54
CA TYR A 219 2.37 10.16 -16.77
C TYR A 219 1.42 9.14 -16.14
N THR A 220 1.11 9.35 -14.85
CA THR A 220 0.16 8.52 -14.11
C THR A 220 -0.75 9.40 -13.28
N GLN A 221 -2.06 9.16 -13.35
CA GLN A 221 -3.03 9.64 -12.40
C GLN A 221 -3.65 8.45 -11.67
N ALA A 222 -3.73 8.52 -10.34
CA ALA A 222 -4.36 7.49 -9.51
C ALA A 222 -5.15 8.14 -8.38
N ALA A 223 -6.25 7.49 -8.00
CA ALA A 223 -7.08 7.90 -6.87
C ALA A 223 -6.94 6.93 -5.71
N GLN A 224 -6.89 7.47 -4.50
CA GLN A 224 -6.95 6.72 -3.25
C GLN A 224 -8.27 7.00 -2.56
N SER A 225 -9.03 5.95 -2.31
CA SER A 225 -10.37 6.01 -1.74
C SER A 225 -10.41 5.72 -0.24
N ILE A 226 -9.31 5.26 0.34
CA ILE A 226 -9.20 4.91 1.76
C ILE A 226 -8.01 5.68 2.31
N HIS A 227 -8.27 6.50 3.32
CA HIS A 227 -7.26 7.33 3.99
C HIS A 227 -6.79 6.65 5.26
N MET A 228 -5.50 6.66 5.48
CA MET A 228 -4.90 6.27 6.75
C MET A 228 -4.63 7.54 7.57
N LEU A 229 -5.27 7.65 8.72
CA LEU A 229 -5.03 8.69 9.69
C LEU A 229 -4.13 8.14 10.78
N THR A 230 -2.91 8.67 10.90
CA THR A 230 -1.93 8.21 11.89
C THR A 230 -1.85 9.17 13.07
N THR A 231 -1.83 8.61 14.27
CA THR A 231 -1.66 9.37 15.51
C THR A 231 -0.21 9.35 16.01
N SER A 232 0.64 8.58 15.37
CA SER A 232 2.00 8.30 15.84
C SER A 232 3.02 8.38 14.71
N SER A 233 4.16 9.00 15.01
CA SER A 233 5.33 9.01 14.13
C SER A 233 6.03 7.64 13.99
N VAL A 234 5.65 6.66 14.79
CA VAL A 234 6.35 5.36 14.91
C VAL A 234 5.65 4.24 14.15
N GLY A 235 4.53 4.53 13.45
CA GLY A 235 3.80 3.51 12.67
C GLY A 235 3.22 2.41 13.57
N ILE A 236 2.59 2.79 14.66
CA ILE A 236 1.87 1.86 15.52
C ILE A 236 0.63 1.37 14.75
N PRO A 237 0.21 0.11 14.84
CA PRO A 237 -0.98 -0.41 14.17
C PRO A 237 -2.31 0.19 14.70
N SER A 238 -2.27 1.32 15.40
CA SER A 238 -3.41 2.10 15.88
C SER A 238 -3.95 3.10 14.84
N ASP A 239 -3.41 3.09 13.63
CA ASP A 239 -3.85 3.97 12.58
C ASP A 239 -5.31 3.72 12.21
N MET A 240 -6.06 4.81 12.02
CA MET A 240 -7.47 4.74 11.67
C MET A 240 -7.65 4.76 10.15
N TRP A 241 -8.43 3.83 9.62
CA TRP A 241 -8.71 3.73 8.20
C TRP A 241 -10.10 4.30 7.89
N MET A 242 -10.14 5.36 7.09
CA MET A 242 -11.34 6.11 6.76
C MET A 242 -11.60 6.07 5.25
N PRO A 243 -12.76 5.54 4.80
CA PRO A 243 -13.14 5.64 3.40
C PRO A 243 -13.52 7.06 3.03
N ALA A 244 -13.28 7.44 1.78
CA ALA A 244 -13.77 8.68 1.21
C ALA A 244 -15.31 8.76 1.31
N ASN A 245 -15.81 9.95 1.57
CA ASN A 245 -17.25 10.22 1.72
C ASN A 245 -17.56 11.68 1.31
N ALA A 246 -18.73 12.21 1.64
CA ALA A 246 -19.10 13.57 1.26
C ALA A 246 -18.17 14.65 1.87
N LEU A 247 -17.57 14.39 3.03
CA LEU A 247 -16.66 15.30 3.73
C LEU A 247 -15.19 15.02 3.37
N LEU A 248 -14.80 13.76 3.26
CA LEU A 248 -13.45 13.32 2.92
C LEU A 248 -13.37 12.90 1.45
N LYS A 249 -12.88 13.78 0.60
CA LYS A 249 -12.74 13.52 -0.84
C LYS A 249 -11.66 12.50 -1.13
N LEU A 250 -11.70 11.90 -2.34
CA LEU A 250 -10.63 11.05 -2.86
C LEU A 250 -9.30 11.82 -2.88
N SER A 251 -8.23 11.20 -2.40
CA SER A 251 -6.88 11.71 -2.69
C SER A 251 -6.53 11.38 -4.14
N VAL A 252 -6.13 12.39 -4.92
CA VAL A 252 -5.76 12.20 -6.34
C VAL A 252 -4.30 12.56 -6.54
N MET A 253 -3.51 11.56 -6.88
CA MET A 253 -2.10 11.68 -7.21
C MET A 253 -1.93 11.83 -8.72
N ARG A 254 -1.05 12.75 -9.14
CA ARG A 254 -0.54 12.91 -10.51
C ARG A 254 0.98 12.90 -10.47
N GLN A 255 1.57 12.08 -11.31
CA GLN A 255 3.02 11.91 -11.39
C GLN A 255 3.49 12.03 -12.83
N LEU A 256 4.61 12.71 -13.02
CA LEU A 256 5.43 12.68 -14.23
C LEU A 256 6.76 12.06 -13.84
N ALA A 257 7.29 11.17 -14.69
CA ALA A 257 8.62 10.61 -14.52
C ALA A 257 9.35 10.54 -15.86
N LEU A 258 10.68 10.70 -15.80
CA LEU A 258 11.61 10.53 -16.90
C LEU A 258 12.63 9.50 -16.48
N GLY A 259 12.83 8.48 -17.31
CA GLY A 259 13.74 7.38 -17.05
C GLY A 259 14.79 7.22 -18.15
N TYR A 260 15.97 6.80 -17.75
CA TYR A 260 17.04 6.36 -18.64
C TYR A 260 17.63 5.05 -18.12
N GLU A 261 17.73 4.07 -19.00
CA GLU A 261 18.37 2.78 -18.70
C GLU A 261 19.49 2.53 -19.72
N TYR A 262 20.62 2.08 -19.20
CA TYR A 262 21.77 1.65 -20.00
C TYR A 262 22.16 0.22 -19.64
N ASN A 263 22.00 -0.67 -20.59
CA ASN A 263 22.48 -2.04 -20.51
C ASN A 263 23.84 -2.13 -21.21
N PHE A 264 24.89 -2.40 -20.47
CA PHE A 264 26.24 -2.55 -21.02
C PHE A 264 26.27 -3.71 -22.05
N PRO A 265 27.06 -3.61 -23.11
CA PRO A 265 27.01 -4.57 -24.23
C PRO A 265 27.19 -6.03 -23.83
N ASP A 266 28.02 -6.31 -22.83
CA ASP A 266 28.27 -7.64 -22.27
C ASP A 266 27.18 -8.10 -21.29
N LYS A 267 26.19 -7.23 -21.00
CA LYS A 267 25.13 -7.40 -19.98
C LYS A 267 25.69 -7.68 -18.56
N GLU A 268 26.93 -7.27 -18.31
CA GLU A 268 27.51 -7.38 -16.97
C GLU A 268 26.91 -6.34 -16.04
N TYR A 269 26.71 -5.11 -16.53
CA TYR A 269 26.16 -4.02 -15.75
C TYR A 269 24.86 -3.49 -16.37
N THR A 270 23.96 -3.03 -15.49
CA THR A 270 22.77 -2.26 -15.86
C THR A 270 22.75 -0.99 -15.00
N LEU A 271 22.66 0.16 -15.65
CA LEU A 271 22.47 1.47 -15.01
C LEU A 271 21.05 1.95 -15.26
N SER A 272 20.37 2.44 -14.23
CA SER A 272 19.07 3.11 -14.34
C SER A 272 19.08 4.43 -13.58
N LEU A 273 18.53 5.46 -14.21
CA LEU A 273 18.32 6.79 -13.65
C LEU A 273 16.86 7.16 -13.85
N GLU A 274 16.20 7.63 -12.80
CA GLU A 274 14.83 8.14 -12.89
C GLU A 274 14.70 9.47 -12.15
N ALA A 275 14.02 10.42 -12.77
CA ALA A 275 13.61 11.67 -12.14
C ALA A 275 12.08 11.73 -12.14
N TYR A 276 11.48 12.06 -11.02
CA TYR A 276 10.03 12.17 -10.92
C TYR A 276 9.58 13.42 -10.15
N MET A 277 8.38 13.87 -10.50
CA MET A 277 7.63 14.83 -9.71
C MET A 277 6.19 14.35 -9.54
N ARG A 278 5.68 14.51 -8.31
CA ARG A 278 4.35 14.05 -7.91
C ARG A 278 3.61 15.15 -7.14
N ARG A 279 2.33 15.27 -7.44
CA ARG A 279 1.40 16.13 -6.68
C ARG A 279 0.18 15.30 -6.29
N THR A 280 -0.20 15.36 -5.02
CA THR A 280 -1.41 14.72 -4.49
C THR A 280 -2.33 15.79 -3.94
N SER A 281 -3.59 15.80 -4.37
CA SER A 281 -4.66 16.65 -3.83
C SER A 281 -5.49 15.87 -2.83
N HIS A 282 -6.15 16.57 -1.91
CA HIS A 282 -7.01 16.03 -0.86
C HIS A 282 -6.27 15.00 0.03
N VAL A 283 -5.02 15.27 0.35
CA VAL A 283 -4.31 14.57 1.43
C VAL A 283 -4.99 14.95 2.74
N VAL A 284 -5.13 14.00 3.63
CA VAL A 284 -5.81 14.18 4.92
C VAL A 284 -4.83 14.04 6.08
N ASP A 285 -5.05 14.80 7.12
CA ASP A 285 -4.36 14.67 8.40
C ASP A 285 -5.29 15.16 9.52
N TYR A 286 -4.99 14.82 10.77
CA TYR A 286 -5.74 15.36 11.90
C TYR A 286 -5.48 16.88 12.04
N ARG A 287 -6.52 17.61 12.43
CA ARG A 287 -6.35 19.00 12.87
C ARG A 287 -5.54 19.07 14.18
N LYS A 288 -4.98 20.23 14.47
CA LYS A 288 -4.29 20.44 15.75
C LYS A 288 -5.27 20.23 16.93
N ASN A 289 -4.85 19.45 17.93
CA ASN A 289 -5.66 19.08 19.11
C ASN A 289 -6.95 18.30 18.76
N ALA A 290 -6.92 17.49 17.70
CA ALA A 290 -8.04 16.65 17.33
C ALA A 290 -8.49 15.74 18.49
N ASP A 291 -9.79 15.73 18.78
CA ASP A 291 -10.39 14.78 19.70
C ASP A 291 -10.81 13.52 18.96
N ILE A 292 -9.97 12.50 19.06
CA ILE A 292 -10.15 11.22 18.36
C ILE A 292 -10.73 10.12 19.25
N PHE A 293 -10.78 10.37 20.56
CA PHE A 293 -11.21 9.35 21.50
C PHE A 293 -12.71 9.41 21.71
N GLN A 294 -13.43 8.31 21.45
CA GLN A 294 -14.88 8.20 21.55
C GLN A 294 -15.66 9.24 20.70
N ASN A 295 -15.08 9.70 19.59
CA ASN A 295 -15.68 10.69 18.72
C ASN A 295 -16.39 9.99 17.54
N ASP A 296 -17.72 10.03 17.52
CA ASP A 296 -18.52 9.41 16.46
C ASP A 296 -18.43 10.17 15.13
N TRP A 297 -18.03 11.45 15.17
CA TRP A 297 -17.87 12.32 14.00
C TRP A 297 -16.43 12.71 13.76
N ILE A 298 -15.61 11.71 13.52
CA ILE A 298 -14.16 11.87 13.32
C ILE A 298 -13.80 12.70 12.08
N GLU A 299 -14.71 12.80 11.09
CA GLU A 299 -14.49 13.62 9.89
C GLU A 299 -14.35 15.12 10.22
N ASP A 300 -14.93 15.61 11.32
CA ASP A 300 -14.78 16.99 11.77
C ASP A 300 -13.39 17.26 12.37
N GLU A 301 -12.70 16.22 12.77
CA GLU A 301 -11.34 16.28 13.33
C GLU A 301 -10.23 16.20 12.27
N VAL A 302 -10.59 16.18 10.98
CA VAL A 302 -9.67 15.97 9.87
C VAL A 302 -9.65 17.17 8.94
N GLU A 303 -8.45 17.61 8.60
CA GLU A 303 -8.20 18.63 7.59
C GLU A 303 -7.72 18.02 6.28
N THR A 304 -8.05 18.70 5.19
CA THR A 304 -7.61 18.28 3.86
C THR A 304 -6.67 19.30 3.24
N GLY A 305 -5.69 18.81 2.49
CA GLY A 305 -4.70 19.67 1.85
C GLY A 305 -4.10 19.04 0.59
N SER A 306 -2.86 19.35 0.35
CA SER A 306 -2.10 18.83 -0.79
C SER A 306 -0.71 18.39 -0.37
N ALA A 307 -0.16 17.42 -1.11
CA ALA A 307 1.23 17.00 -0.98
C ALA A 307 1.98 17.17 -2.30
N ARG A 308 3.28 17.43 -2.22
CA ARG A 308 4.21 17.48 -3.35
C ARG A 308 5.39 16.58 -3.02
N GLY A 309 5.87 15.85 -4.02
CA GLY A 309 7.08 15.05 -3.92
C GLY A 309 7.86 15.13 -5.21
N CYS A 310 9.18 15.12 -5.11
CA CYS A 310 10.08 14.98 -6.24
C CYS A 310 11.30 14.18 -5.82
N GLY A 311 11.95 13.53 -6.77
CA GLY A 311 13.14 12.74 -6.47
C GLY A 311 13.94 12.37 -7.70
N LEU A 312 15.17 11.96 -7.41
CA LEU A 312 16.10 11.35 -8.36
C LEU A 312 16.47 9.98 -7.81
N GLU A 313 16.38 8.98 -8.64
CA GLU A 313 16.72 7.60 -8.31
C GLU A 313 17.86 7.13 -9.20
N PHE A 314 18.88 6.57 -8.57
CA PHE A 314 20.04 5.95 -9.22
C PHE A 314 20.06 4.47 -8.86
N TYR A 315 20.25 3.62 -9.84
CA TYR A 315 20.43 2.19 -9.64
C TYR A 315 21.52 1.67 -10.57
N LEU A 316 22.47 0.93 -10.02
CA LEU A 316 23.50 0.23 -10.77
C LEU A 316 23.57 -1.21 -10.27
N SER A 317 23.46 -2.16 -11.17
CA SER A 317 23.65 -3.58 -10.87
C SER A 317 24.83 -4.17 -11.65
N LYS A 318 25.51 -5.10 -11.02
CA LYS A 318 26.49 -6.01 -11.62
C LYS A 318 25.93 -7.43 -11.59
N ASN A 319 25.69 -8.00 -12.77
CA ASN A 319 24.91 -9.23 -12.93
C ASN A 319 25.75 -10.48 -13.22
N LYS A 320 27.07 -10.34 -13.44
CA LYS A 320 27.97 -11.42 -13.82
C LYS A 320 29.26 -11.40 -13.02
N GLY A 321 29.96 -12.56 -13.01
CA GLY A 321 31.26 -12.77 -12.36
C GLY A 321 31.16 -13.26 -10.92
N ALA A 322 32.28 -13.49 -10.28
CA ALA A 322 32.33 -13.98 -8.90
C ALA A 322 31.80 -13.00 -7.87
N VAL A 323 31.77 -11.71 -8.21
CA VAL A 323 31.15 -10.66 -7.39
C VAL A 323 29.98 -10.09 -8.17
N THR A 324 28.77 -10.20 -7.63
CA THR A 324 27.53 -9.64 -8.16
C THR A 324 26.87 -8.78 -7.10
N GLY A 325 25.92 -7.93 -7.51
CA GLY A 325 25.22 -7.09 -6.55
C GLY A 325 24.66 -5.83 -7.18
N TRP A 326 24.18 -4.92 -6.33
CA TRP A 326 23.62 -3.67 -6.79
C TRP A 326 23.76 -2.57 -5.73
N ILE A 327 23.75 -1.34 -6.21
CA ILE A 327 23.64 -0.13 -5.41
C ILE A 327 22.43 0.67 -5.89
N SER A 328 21.61 1.13 -4.94
CA SER A 328 20.48 2.02 -5.19
C SER A 328 20.59 3.24 -4.28
N TYR A 329 20.44 4.41 -4.88
CA TYR A 329 20.41 5.67 -4.13
C TYR A 329 19.23 6.51 -4.59
N THR A 330 18.41 6.94 -3.61
CA THR A 330 17.29 7.85 -3.84
C THR A 330 17.55 9.16 -3.11
N LEU A 331 17.48 10.25 -3.85
CA LEU A 331 17.39 11.60 -3.32
C LEU A 331 15.96 12.10 -3.52
N SER A 332 15.22 12.35 -2.44
CA SER A 332 13.82 12.76 -2.54
C SER A 332 13.47 13.87 -1.56
N ARG A 333 12.36 14.53 -1.85
CA ARG A 333 11.82 15.57 -0.98
C ARG A 333 10.29 15.51 -1.02
N ALA A 334 9.66 15.47 0.15
CA ALA A 334 8.22 15.57 0.30
C ALA A 334 7.81 16.83 1.09
N ARG A 335 6.66 17.39 0.76
CA ARG A 335 6.04 18.51 1.46
C ARG A 335 4.54 18.32 1.47
N ASN A 336 3.94 18.48 2.65
CA ASN A 336 2.50 18.55 2.83
C ASN A 336 2.11 20.02 3.10
N ARG A 337 0.94 20.41 2.60
CA ARG A 337 0.30 21.69 2.89
C ARG A 337 -1.13 21.43 3.31
N ILE A 338 -1.40 21.45 4.62
CA ILE A 338 -2.69 21.16 5.26
C ILE A 338 -2.95 22.26 6.29
N GLY A 339 -4.19 22.70 6.46
CA GLY A 339 -4.54 23.77 7.39
C GLY A 339 -3.85 25.11 7.10
N GLY A 340 -3.43 25.35 5.85
CA GLY A 340 -2.67 26.54 5.46
C GLY A 340 -1.18 26.48 5.76
N GLU A 341 -0.70 25.51 6.51
CA GLU A 341 0.72 25.32 6.89
C GLU A 341 1.42 24.34 5.94
N GLU A 342 2.67 24.65 5.60
CA GLU A 342 3.53 23.73 4.84
C GLU A 342 4.56 23.11 5.78
N TYR A 343 4.60 21.76 5.80
CA TYR A 343 5.51 21.00 6.64
C TYR A 343 6.08 19.79 5.92
N ARG A 344 7.17 19.25 6.47
CA ARG A 344 7.74 17.95 6.03
C ARG A 344 7.00 16.83 6.73
N PRO A 345 6.43 15.87 5.99
CA PRO A 345 5.84 14.70 6.64
C PRO A 345 6.90 13.87 7.36
N VAL A 346 6.52 13.21 8.43
CA VAL A 346 7.41 12.41 9.28
C VAL A 346 8.16 11.33 8.49
N TYR A 347 7.54 10.78 7.47
CA TYR A 347 8.13 9.74 6.61
C TYR A 347 9.08 10.28 5.51
N ASP A 348 9.29 11.60 5.41
CA ASP A 348 10.22 12.19 4.44
C ASP A 348 11.67 11.87 4.82
N ARG A 349 12.32 11.03 4.02
CA ARG A 349 13.71 10.64 4.17
C ARG A 349 14.48 11.05 2.92
N PRO A 350 15.09 12.23 2.89
CA PRO A 350 15.74 12.77 1.70
C PRO A 350 16.80 11.87 1.09
N HIS A 351 17.54 11.14 1.89
CA HIS A 351 18.59 10.25 1.42
C HIS A 351 18.28 8.81 1.80
N ASN A 352 18.26 7.92 0.82
CA ASN A 352 18.10 6.49 1.01
C ASN A 352 19.13 5.77 0.13
N LEU A 353 20.10 5.09 0.77
CA LEU A 353 21.13 4.30 0.11
C LEU A 353 20.96 2.84 0.51
N LYS A 354 20.97 1.97 -0.49
CA LYS A 354 20.98 0.51 -0.29
C LYS A 354 22.08 -0.10 -1.15
N LEU A 355 22.80 -1.03 -0.58
CA LEU A 355 23.86 -1.78 -1.24
C LEU A 355 23.65 -3.27 -0.93
N PHE A 356 23.72 -4.09 -1.94
CA PHE A 356 23.77 -5.54 -1.83
C PHE A 356 24.97 -6.05 -2.61
N VAL A 357 25.76 -6.92 -2.01
CA VAL A 357 26.89 -7.60 -2.63
C VAL A 357 26.80 -9.08 -2.33
N ASN A 358 26.98 -9.90 -3.34
CA ASN A 358 27.15 -11.34 -3.22
C ASN A 358 28.50 -11.73 -3.84
N TRP A 359 29.34 -12.37 -3.07
CA TRP A 359 30.66 -12.84 -3.49
C TRP A 359 30.71 -14.37 -3.45
N GLU A 360 30.80 -14.98 -4.60
CA GLU A 360 31.06 -16.42 -4.77
C GLU A 360 32.57 -16.66 -4.73
N MET A 361 33.13 -16.93 -3.53
CA MET A 361 34.57 -17.13 -3.31
C MET A 361 35.07 -18.38 -4.04
N ASN A 362 34.28 -19.44 -3.99
CA ASN A 362 34.53 -20.70 -4.66
C ASN A 362 33.25 -21.55 -4.71
N ARG A 363 33.36 -22.82 -5.18
CA ARG A 363 32.22 -23.76 -5.31
C ARG A 363 31.52 -24.09 -3.99
N HIS A 364 32.13 -23.80 -2.83
CA HIS A 364 31.61 -24.19 -1.51
C HIS A 364 31.26 -23.00 -0.63
N TRP A 365 31.77 -21.81 -0.93
CA TRP A 365 31.65 -20.64 -0.09
C TRP A 365 31.12 -19.43 -0.88
N SER A 366 30.06 -18.87 -0.38
CA SER A 366 29.55 -17.56 -0.82
C SER A 366 29.32 -16.65 0.39
N LEU A 367 29.58 -15.37 0.21
CA LEU A 367 29.35 -14.32 1.22
C LEU A 367 28.39 -13.29 0.63
N SER A 368 27.29 -13.02 1.33
CA SER A 368 26.35 -11.97 0.96
C SER A 368 26.28 -10.92 2.05
N SER A 369 26.25 -9.65 1.65
CA SER A 369 26.16 -8.51 2.56
C SER A 369 25.11 -7.52 2.04
N THR A 370 24.33 -6.96 2.97
CA THR A 370 23.38 -5.88 2.69
C THR A 370 23.68 -4.72 3.61
N PHE A 371 23.77 -3.52 3.03
CA PHE A 371 23.89 -2.27 3.77
C PHE A 371 22.72 -1.38 3.41
N SER A 372 22.11 -0.74 4.42
CA SER A 372 21.03 0.23 4.27
C SER A 372 21.34 1.46 5.12
N TYR A 373 21.21 2.63 4.48
CA TYR A 373 21.24 3.92 5.14
C TYR A 373 20.03 4.74 4.71
N ALA A 374 19.34 5.34 5.65
CA ALA A 374 18.30 6.33 5.40
C ALA A 374 18.52 7.53 6.33
N SER A 375 18.34 8.74 5.81
CA SER A 375 18.34 9.94 6.66
C SER A 375 17.23 9.86 7.72
N GLY A 376 17.46 10.52 8.86
CA GLY A 376 16.52 10.53 9.97
C GLY A 376 15.13 11.05 9.57
N MET A 377 14.12 10.61 10.30
CA MET A 377 12.78 11.19 10.26
C MET A 377 12.80 12.55 10.96
N ASN A 378 11.94 13.46 10.54
CA ASN A 378 11.75 14.77 11.20
C ASN A 378 10.90 14.59 12.46
#